data_9acd5042f1a69842359861488a850f53
#
_entry.id   9acd5042f1a69842359861488a850f53
#
_cell.length_a   1.000
_cell.length_b   1.000
_cell.length_c   1.000
_cell.angle_alpha   90.00
_cell.angle_beta   90.00
_cell.angle_gamma   90.00
#
_symmetry.space_group_name_H-M   'P 1'
#
loop_
_entity.id
_entity.type
_entity.pdbx_description
1 polymer ?
#
loop_
_entity_poly.entity_id
_entity_poly.type
_entity_poly.pdbx_seq_one_letter_code
_entity_poly.pdbx_strand_id
1 'polypeptide(L)'
;METSCKTVLITGASSGVGAASALRCARMGMNVVVNYRTSRAGAEAVVAEAGSVGGRAVAMHGDVSQVADCERLVQETVAQFGSLDILVNNAGTTTFVPHDDLEGLTEDIWLQTLGVNLMGAFYMTRAAVPLLKQSGGGCVVMTSSIASQTASGSSIAYCASKAGLNSLTRTLAKALGKDGIRVNAVLPGLIDGDWAFNTWGGGDPGRYEDLKAQFVQQTPLAHVVSPDDVAEAILSFIEGSPYVTGQLLTLDGGFTL
;
A
#
# COMPACT_ATOMS: atom_id res chain seq x y z
N MET A 1 -18.79 -14.12 -1.88
CA MET A 1 -18.44 -13.84 -3.30
C MET A 1 -17.24 -14.70 -3.64
N GLU A 2 -17.28 -15.51 -4.70
CA GLU A 2 -16.11 -16.28 -5.11
C GLU A 2 -15.02 -15.32 -5.57
N THR A 3 -13.86 -15.37 -4.91
CA THR A 3 -12.69 -14.52 -5.22
C THR A 3 -11.81 -15.09 -6.33
N SER A 4 -12.01 -16.35 -6.68
CA SER A 4 -11.15 -17.14 -7.57
C SER A 4 -11.03 -16.67 -9.03
N CYS A 5 -11.78 -15.64 -9.45
CA CYS A 5 -11.67 -15.07 -10.79
C CYS A 5 -11.40 -13.57 -10.78
N LYS A 6 -11.20 -12.95 -9.60
CA LYS A 6 -10.98 -11.50 -9.48
C LYS A 6 -9.56 -11.11 -9.86
N THR A 7 -9.42 -9.91 -10.39
CA THR A 7 -8.12 -9.32 -10.73
C THR A 7 -7.78 -8.20 -9.76
N VAL A 8 -6.59 -8.28 -9.16
CA VAL A 8 -6.04 -7.26 -8.27
C VAL A 8 -4.79 -6.62 -8.87
N LEU A 9 -4.73 -5.30 -8.85
CA LEU A 9 -3.53 -4.52 -9.14
C LEU A 9 -2.97 -3.97 -7.83
N ILE A 10 -1.69 -4.29 -7.53
CA ILE A 10 -1.01 -3.88 -6.30
C ILE A 10 0.19 -3.01 -6.69
N THR A 11 0.18 -1.75 -6.27
CA THR A 11 1.28 -0.83 -6.55
C THR A 11 2.44 -1.01 -5.59
N GLY A 12 3.69 -0.88 -6.08
CA GLY A 12 4.88 -1.08 -5.25
C GLY A 12 4.98 -2.50 -4.69
N ALA A 13 4.64 -3.51 -5.49
CA ALA A 13 4.51 -4.89 -5.05
C ALA A 13 5.77 -5.76 -5.26
N SER A 14 6.92 -5.16 -5.56
CA SER A 14 8.19 -5.88 -5.73
C SER A 14 8.87 -6.31 -4.41
N SER A 15 8.36 -5.84 -3.26
CA SER A 15 8.90 -6.16 -1.93
C SER A 15 7.90 -5.86 -0.81
N GLY A 16 8.24 -6.24 0.42
CA GLY A 16 7.53 -5.85 1.64
C GLY A 16 6.03 -6.17 1.62
N VAL A 17 5.22 -5.23 2.11
CA VAL A 17 3.76 -5.38 2.21
C VAL A 17 3.11 -5.67 0.86
N GLY A 18 3.56 -5.00 -0.22
CA GLY A 18 3.01 -5.22 -1.55
C GLY A 18 3.26 -6.64 -2.05
N ALA A 19 4.46 -7.19 -1.85
CA ALA A 19 4.81 -8.56 -2.21
C ALA A 19 4.00 -9.57 -1.37
N ALA A 20 3.93 -9.39 -0.06
CA ALA A 20 3.14 -10.24 0.83
C ALA A 20 1.65 -10.24 0.42
N SER A 21 1.09 -9.06 0.11
CA SER A 21 -0.29 -8.93 -0.38
C SER A 21 -0.50 -9.65 -1.71
N ALA A 22 0.47 -9.53 -2.65
CA ALA A 22 0.40 -10.21 -3.95
C ALA A 22 0.37 -11.73 -3.80
N LEU A 23 1.24 -12.28 -2.95
CA LEU A 23 1.31 -13.71 -2.70
C LEU A 23 0.04 -14.23 -2.02
N ARG A 24 -0.52 -13.50 -1.05
CA ARG A 24 -1.78 -13.88 -0.41
C ARG A 24 -2.95 -13.86 -1.40
N CYS A 25 -3.08 -12.82 -2.24
CA CYS A 25 -4.09 -12.76 -3.30
C CYS A 25 -3.94 -13.92 -4.30
N ALA A 26 -2.70 -14.25 -4.68
CA ALA A 26 -2.42 -15.39 -5.57
C ALA A 26 -2.86 -16.74 -4.96
N ARG A 27 -2.58 -16.98 -3.67
CA ARG A 27 -3.04 -18.18 -2.93
C ARG A 27 -4.57 -18.31 -2.88
N MET A 28 -5.28 -17.19 -2.98
CA MET A 28 -6.75 -17.15 -3.05
C MET A 28 -7.30 -17.36 -4.46
N GLY A 29 -6.43 -17.60 -5.45
CA GLY A 29 -6.82 -17.82 -6.84
C GLY A 29 -7.12 -16.55 -7.63
N MET A 30 -6.75 -15.36 -7.13
CA MET A 30 -6.90 -14.11 -7.87
C MET A 30 -5.82 -14.00 -8.96
N ASN A 31 -6.14 -13.27 -10.04
CA ASN A 31 -5.14 -12.76 -10.98
C ASN A 31 -4.45 -11.54 -10.33
N VAL A 32 -3.11 -11.50 -10.36
CA VAL A 32 -2.34 -10.46 -9.63
C VAL A 32 -1.45 -9.68 -10.58
N VAL A 33 -1.57 -8.36 -10.58
CA VAL A 33 -0.60 -7.47 -11.19
C VAL A 33 0.35 -6.94 -10.10
N VAL A 34 1.62 -7.29 -10.24
CA VAL A 34 2.73 -6.86 -9.39
C VAL A 34 3.36 -5.62 -10.02
N ASN A 35 2.90 -4.42 -9.64
CA ASN A 35 3.50 -3.20 -10.16
C ASN A 35 4.81 -2.89 -9.43
N TYR A 36 5.80 -2.44 -10.19
CA TYR A 36 7.09 -1.97 -9.69
C TYR A 36 7.57 -0.73 -10.46
N ARG A 37 8.42 0.08 -9.81
CA ARG A 37 9.10 1.21 -10.45
C ARG A 37 10.56 0.90 -10.76
N THR A 38 11.32 0.41 -9.79
CA THR A 38 12.77 0.23 -9.88
C THR A 38 13.23 -1.22 -9.79
N SER A 39 12.60 -2.03 -8.95
CA SER A 39 13.03 -3.41 -8.68
C SER A 39 12.31 -4.42 -9.59
N ARG A 40 12.77 -4.54 -10.84
CA ARG A 40 12.27 -5.55 -11.77
C ARG A 40 12.49 -6.97 -11.26
N ALA A 41 13.71 -7.25 -10.79
CA ALA A 41 14.05 -8.57 -10.27
C ALA A 41 13.19 -8.99 -9.07
N GLY A 42 12.91 -8.03 -8.15
CA GLY A 42 12.00 -8.29 -7.03
C GLY A 42 10.58 -8.60 -7.50
N ALA A 43 10.06 -7.86 -8.47
CA ALA A 43 8.72 -8.12 -9.02
C ALA A 43 8.65 -9.47 -9.73
N GLU A 44 9.66 -9.84 -10.52
CA GLU A 44 9.75 -11.14 -11.18
C GLU A 44 9.85 -12.30 -10.17
N ALA A 45 10.56 -12.12 -9.05
CA ALA A 45 10.61 -13.10 -7.97
C ALA A 45 9.23 -13.32 -7.32
N VAL A 46 8.49 -12.24 -7.05
CA VAL A 46 7.11 -12.33 -6.53
C VAL A 46 6.19 -13.06 -7.53
N VAL A 47 6.31 -12.77 -8.82
CA VAL A 47 5.53 -13.47 -9.87
C VAL A 47 5.86 -14.95 -9.91
N ALA A 48 7.14 -15.32 -9.84
CA ALA A 48 7.56 -16.73 -9.83
C ALA A 48 7.02 -17.46 -8.59
N GLU A 49 7.08 -16.83 -7.40
CA GLU A 49 6.54 -17.42 -6.17
C GLU A 49 5.01 -17.55 -6.24
N ALA A 50 4.30 -16.55 -6.75
CA ALA A 50 2.85 -16.61 -6.98
C ALA A 50 2.48 -17.79 -7.91
N GLY A 51 3.27 -18.04 -8.96
CA GLY A 51 3.09 -19.20 -9.84
C GLY A 51 3.29 -20.52 -9.12
N SER A 52 4.24 -20.62 -8.18
CA SER A 52 4.50 -21.84 -7.41
C SER A 52 3.35 -22.26 -6.48
N VAL A 53 2.50 -21.31 -6.09
CA VAL A 53 1.29 -21.57 -5.28
C VAL A 53 0.02 -21.67 -6.12
N GLY A 54 0.16 -21.80 -7.45
CA GLY A 54 -0.96 -21.97 -8.39
C GLY A 54 -1.66 -20.68 -8.78
N GLY A 55 -1.12 -19.53 -8.41
CA GLY A 55 -1.67 -18.22 -8.77
C GLY A 55 -1.23 -17.76 -10.16
N ARG A 56 -1.98 -16.80 -10.72
CA ARG A 56 -1.65 -16.12 -11.98
C ARG A 56 -1.18 -14.71 -11.67
N ALA A 57 0.10 -14.42 -11.90
CA ALA A 57 0.65 -13.10 -11.66
C ALA A 57 1.48 -12.60 -12.84
N VAL A 58 1.56 -11.28 -13.01
CA VAL A 58 2.42 -10.61 -13.98
C VAL A 58 3.08 -9.39 -13.35
N ALA A 59 4.34 -9.14 -13.72
CA ALA A 59 5.06 -7.94 -13.32
C ALA A 59 4.82 -6.82 -14.35
N MET A 60 4.44 -5.61 -13.87
CA MET A 60 4.23 -4.45 -14.73
C MET A 60 5.00 -3.23 -14.22
N HIS A 61 5.87 -2.69 -15.06
CA HIS A 61 6.61 -1.46 -14.74
C HIS A 61 5.70 -0.23 -14.82
N GLY A 62 5.83 0.70 -13.86
CA GLY A 62 5.17 2.01 -13.92
C GLY A 62 5.41 2.82 -12.66
N ASP A 63 5.58 4.13 -12.82
CA ASP A 63 5.70 5.11 -11.74
C ASP A 63 4.33 5.71 -11.44
N VAL A 64 3.79 5.45 -10.25
CA VAL A 64 2.46 5.94 -9.85
C VAL A 64 2.38 7.48 -9.75
N SER A 65 3.52 8.17 -9.66
CA SER A 65 3.55 9.63 -9.71
C SER A 65 3.28 10.20 -11.11
N GLN A 66 3.29 9.34 -12.14
CA GLN A 66 3.04 9.71 -13.54
C GLN A 66 1.65 9.27 -13.98
N VAL A 67 0.82 10.21 -14.36
CA VAL A 67 -0.58 9.95 -14.81
C VAL A 67 -0.64 8.94 -15.95
N ALA A 68 0.23 9.12 -16.96
CA ALA A 68 0.27 8.24 -18.13
C ALA A 68 0.61 6.78 -17.77
N ASP A 69 1.50 6.56 -16.78
CA ASP A 69 1.82 5.24 -16.28
C ASP A 69 0.65 4.60 -15.54
N CYS A 70 -0.08 5.38 -14.74
CA CYS A 70 -1.27 4.90 -14.03
C CYS A 70 -2.36 4.44 -15.02
N GLU A 71 -2.62 5.22 -16.07
CA GLU A 71 -3.58 4.89 -17.11
C GLU A 71 -3.16 3.63 -17.90
N ARG A 72 -1.88 3.54 -18.26
CA ARG A 72 -1.32 2.38 -18.97
C ARG A 72 -1.39 1.12 -18.12
N LEU A 73 -0.98 1.16 -16.84
CA LEU A 73 -1.03 0.02 -15.92
C LEU A 73 -2.45 -0.57 -15.83
N VAL A 74 -3.44 0.28 -15.71
CA VAL A 74 -4.85 -0.13 -15.63
C VAL A 74 -5.31 -0.76 -16.95
N GLN A 75 -4.96 -0.18 -18.10
CA GLN A 75 -5.29 -0.72 -19.41
C GLN A 75 -4.62 -2.07 -19.67
N GLU A 76 -3.32 -2.18 -19.38
CA GLU A 76 -2.55 -3.42 -19.51
C GLU A 76 -3.09 -4.52 -18.58
N THR A 77 -3.56 -4.17 -17.37
CA THR A 77 -4.21 -5.11 -16.44
C THR A 77 -5.43 -5.76 -17.10
N VAL A 78 -6.32 -4.95 -17.69
CA VAL A 78 -7.52 -5.49 -18.38
C VAL A 78 -7.16 -6.25 -19.63
N ALA A 79 -6.18 -5.79 -20.41
CA ALA A 79 -5.71 -6.53 -21.58
C ALA A 79 -5.18 -7.91 -21.21
N GLN A 80 -4.52 -8.05 -20.05
CA GLN A 80 -3.92 -9.28 -19.56
C GLN A 80 -4.94 -10.26 -18.95
N PHE A 81 -5.92 -9.73 -18.17
CA PHE A 81 -6.78 -10.57 -17.33
C PHE A 81 -8.28 -10.39 -17.58
N GLY A 82 -8.67 -9.44 -18.42
CA GLY A 82 -10.07 -9.18 -18.79
C GLY A 82 -10.84 -8.28 -17.83
N SER A 83 -10.39 -8.10 -16.59
CA SER A 83 -11.04 -7.22 -15.59
C SER A 83 -10.03 -6.57 -14.67
N LEU A 84 -10.52 -5.57 -13.91
CA LEU A 84 -9.89 -5.05 -12.70
C LEU A 84 -10.99 -4.90 -11.65
N ASP A 85 -10.85 -5.62 -10.55
CA ASP A 85 -11.85 -5.71 -9.48
C ASP A 85 -11.35 -5.07 -8.18
N ILE A 86 -10.03 -5.08 -7.98
CA ILE A 86 -9.38 -4.65 -6.74
C ILE A 86 -8.14 -3.82 -7.06
N LEU A 87 -8.00 -2.68 -6.38
CA LEU A 87 -6.80 -1.86 -6.43
C LEU A 87 -6.22 -1.74 -5.02
N VAL A 88 -4.95 -2.11 -4.85
CA VAL A 88 -4.19 -1.86 -3.62
C VAL A 88 -3.14 -0.78 -3.89
N ASN A 89 -3.40 0.43 -3.39
CA ASN A 89 -2.47 1.55 -3.42
C ASN A 89 -1.47 1.39 -2.27
N ASN A 90 -0.41 0.62 -2.54
CA ASN A 90 0.64 0.33 -1.56
C ASN A 90 1.96 1.08 -1.86
N ALA A 91 2.21 1.50 -3.10
CA ALA A 91 3.41 2.26 -3.43
C ALA A 91 3.60 3.46 -2.50
N GLY A 92 4.80 3.61 -1.98
CA GLY A 92 5.17 4.71 -1.09
C GLY A 92 6.65 5.02 -1.17
N THR A 93 7.01 6.22 -0.73
CA THR A 93 8.39 6.67 -0.61
C THR A 93 8.53 7.58 0.61
N THR A 94 9.76 7.66 1.10
CA THR A 94 10.12 8.64 2.13
C THR A 94 11.61 8.97 2.04
N THR A 95 11.96 10.14 2.56
CA THR A 95 13.31 10.51 2.94
C THR A 95 13.30 10.80 4.43
N PHE A 96 14.23 10.21 5.18
CA PHE A 96 14.35 10.51 6.60
C PHE A 96 14.92 11.91 6.78
N VAL A 97 14.15 12.78 7.44
CA VAL A 97 14.55 14.13 7.85
C VAL A 97 14.02 14.34 9.27
N PRO A 98 14.89 14.63 10.26
CA PRO A 98 14.44 14.94 11.62
C PRO A 98 13.38 16.06 11.61
N HIS A 99 12.38 15.96 12.49
CA HIS A 99 11.25 16.90 12.46
C HIS A 99 11.62 18.34 12.90
N ASP A 100 12.76 18.52 13.54
CA ASP A 100 13.33 19.83 13.93
C ASP A 100 14.25 20.41 12.83
N ASP A 101 14.63 19.63 11.81
CA ASP A 101 15.40 20.08 10.65
C ASP A 101 14.46 20.52 9.52
N LEU A 102 13.89 21.73 9.64
CA LEU A 102 12.98 22.26 8.64
C LEU A 102 13.68 22.61 7.32
N GLU A 103 14.93 23.02 7.37
CA GLU A 103 15.72 23.37 6.17
C GLU A 103 16.16 22.13 5.39
N GLY A 104 16.41 21.01 6.07
CA GLY A 104 16.72 19.73 5.44
C GLY A 104 15.52 19.13 4.68
N LEU A 105 14.31 19.59 4.97
CA LEU A 105 13.09 19.16 4.29
C LEU A 105 12.84 19.98 3.02
N THR A 106 13.62 19.72 1.98
CA THR A 106 13.62 20.47 0.72
C THR A 106 12.34 20.34 -0.09
N GLU A 107 12.10 21.25 -1.04
CA GLU A 107 10.98 21.21 -1.96
C GLU A 107 10.92 19.88 -2.75
N ASP A 108 12.05 19.37 -3.20
CA ASP A 108 12.11 18.09 -3.93
C ASP A 108 11.64 16.92 -3.08
N ILE A 109 12.00 16.89 -1.78
CA ILE A 109 11.51 15.87 -0.84
C ILE A 109 9.99 15.96 -0.69
N TRP A 110 9.44 17.17 -0.57
CA TRP A 110 8.00 17.39 -0.53
C TRP A 110 7.32 16.89 -1.79
N LEU A 111 7.77 17.34 -2.96
CA LEU A 111 7.16 17.00 -4.25
C LEU A 111 7.22 15.49 -4.51
N GLN A 112 8.37 14.85 -4.24
CA GLN A 112 8.51 13.41 -4.40
C GLN A 112 7.58 12.63 -3.44
N THR A 113 7.57 13.02 -2.17
CA THR A 113 6.78 12.31 -1.15
C THR A 113 5.28 12.46 -1.40
N LEU A 114 4.79 13.66 -1.65
CA LEU A 114 3.38 13.90 -2.00
C LEU A 114 3.01 13.27 -3.34
N GLY A 115 3.90 13.39 -4.33
CA GLY A 115 3.70 12.85 -5.67
C GLY A 115 3.44 11.35 -5.67
N VAL A 116 4.22 10.58 -4.92
CA VAL A 116 4.06 9.12 -4.83
C VAL A 116 2.94 8.74 -3.85
N ASN A 117 3.03 9.22 -2.59
CA ASN A 117 2.19 8.69 -1.50
C ASN A 117 0.74 9.15 -1.56
N LEU A 118 0.47 10.35 -2.09
CA LEU A 118 -0.87 10.94 -2.12
C LEU A 118 -1.40 11.04 -3.55
N MET A 119 -0.68 11.76 -4.42
CA MET A 119 -1.15 11.99 -5.78
C MET A 119 -1.15 10.69 -6.60
N GLY A 120 -0.16 9.82 -6.42
CA GLY A 120 -0.08 8.52 -7.08
C GLY A 120 -1.27 7.62 -6.72
N ALA A 121 -1.63 7.56 -5.44
CA ALA A 121 -2.82 6.82 -5.00
C ALA A 121 -4.12 7.38 -5.62
N PHE A 122 -4.22 8.71 -5.75
CA PHE A 122 -5.34 9.34 -6.43
C PHE A 122 -5.36 9.03 -7.93
N TYR A 123 -4.22 9.15 -8.63
CA TYR A 123 -4.12 8.89 -10.07
C TYR A 123 -4.46 7.44 -10.41
N MET A 124 -3.91 6.48 -9.65
CA MET A 124 -4.24 5.06 -9.80
C MET A 124 -5.73 4.80 -9.57
N THR A 125 -6.30 5.36 -8.51
CA THR A 125 -7.73 5.20 -8.23
C THR A 125 -8.58 5.82 -9.33
N ARG A 126 -8.25 7.03 -9.79
CA ARG A 126 -8.95 7.70 -10.90
C ARG A 126 -8.94 6.85 -12.18
N ALA A 127 -7.79 6.28 -12.53
CA ALA A 127 -7.66 5.42 -13.70
C ALA A 127 -8.46 4.11 -13.56
N ALA A 128 -8.51 3.53 -12.35
CA ALA A 128 -9.19 2.27 -12.08
C ALA A 128 -10.73 2.40 -12.01
N VAL A 129 -11.26 3.54 -11.55
CA VAL A 129 -12.70 3.73 -11.28
C VAL A 129 -13.61 3.35 -12.46
N PRO A 130 -13.33 3.71 -13.73
CA PRO A 130 -14.20 3.31 -14.84
C PRO A 130 -14.36 1.78 -14.96
N LEU A 131 -13.28 1.04 -14.73
CA LEU A 131 -13.26 -0.42 -14.83
C LEU A 131 -13.92 -1.10 -13.62
N LEU A 132 -13.66 -0.57 -12.41
CA LEU A 132 -14.34 -1.03 -11.20
C LEU A 132 -15.87 -0.87 -11.33
N LYS A 133 -16.35 0.23 -11.94
CA LYS A 133 -17.78 0.42 -12.25
C LYS A 133 -18.30 -0.62 -13.25
N GLN A 134 -17.54 -0.93 -14.30
CA GLN A 134 -17.92 -1.93 -15.30
C GLN A 134 -18.03 -3.34 -14.69
N SER A 135 -17.23 -3.65 -13.68
CA SER A 135 -17.30 -4.91 -12.91
C SER A 135 -18.47 -4.94 -11.91
N GLY A 136 -19.30 -3.90 -11.86
CA GLY A 136 -20.44 -3.83 -10.94
C GLY A 136 -20.08 -3.39 -9.51
N GLY A 137 -18.92 -2.79 -9.33
CA GLY A 137 -18.35 -2.35 -8.05
C GLY A 137 -16.95 -2.88 -7.85
N GLY A 138 -16.31 -2.57 -6.71
CA GLY A 138 -14.95 -3.02 -6.45
C GLY A 138 -14.44 -2.63 -5.07
N CYS A 139 -13.14 -2.89 -4.86
CA CYS A 139 -12.46 -2.58 -3.62
C CYS A 139 -11.16 -1.81 -3.89
N VAL A 140 -10.99 -0.70 -3.20
CA VAL A 140 -9.72 0.05 -3.16
C VAL A 140 -9.21 0.03 -1.74
N VAL A 141 -7.96 -0.42 -1.54
CA VAL A 141 -7.29 -0.40 -0.23
C VAL A 141 -6.06 0.49 -0.31
N MET A 142 -5.93 1.41 0.64
CA MET A 142 -4.79 2.31 0.76
C MET A 142 -3.84 1.83 1.87
N THR A 143 -2.54 1.78 1.62
CA THR A 143 -1.54 1.56 2.66
C THR A 143 -1.10 2.92 3.21
N SER A 144 -1.74 3.34 4.31
CA SER A 144 -1.39 4.55 5.04
C SER A 144 -0.30 4.27 6.10
N SER A 145 -0.38 4.88 7.28
CA SER A 145 0.54 4.69 8.40
C SER A 145 -0.03 5.32 9.67
N ILE A 146 0.39 4.86 10.84
CA ILE A 146 0.14 5.57 12.12
C ILE A 146 0.73 6.98 12.10
N ALA A 147 1.79 7.24 11.32
CA ALA A 147 2.35 8.58 11.12
C ALA A 147 1.33 9.62 10.60
N SER A 148 0.21 9.16 10.04
CA SER A 148 -0.92 10.00 9.64
C SER A 148 -1.75 10.55 10.80
N GLN A 149 -1.59 9.99 12.00
CA GLN A 149 -2.37 10.31 13.21
C GLN A 149 -1.49 10.75 14.37
N THR A 150 -0.21 10.42 14.33
CA THR A 150 0.79 10.77 15.33
C THR A 150 1.70 11.89 14.80
N ALA A 151 2.34 12.61 15.68
CA ALA A 151 3.39 13.57 15.31
C ALA A 151 4.76 12.87 15.16
N SER A 152 4.76 11.63 14.68
CA SER A 152 5.94 10.78 14.57
C SER A 152 5.96 10.05 13.21
N GLY A 153 7.10 10.11 12.52
CA GLY A 153 7.32 9.49 11.22
C GLY A 153 8.72 9.80 10.71
N SER A 154 9.02 9.35 9.51
CA SER A 154 10.33 9.53 8.87
C SER A 154 10.62 10.98 8.45
N SER A 155 9.59 11.79 8.24
CA SER A 155 9.67 13.22 7.97
C SER A 155 8.27 13.87 8.09
N ILE A 156 8.23 15.20 8.22
CA ILE A 156 6.97 15.96 8.21
C ILE A 156 6.22 15.75 6.89
N ALA A 157 6.93 15.72 5.74
CA ALA A 157 6.31 15.46 4.43
C ALA A 157 5.65 14.08 4.37
N TYR A 158 6.28 13.06 4.94
CA TYR A 158 5.70 11.73 5.03
C TYR A 158 4.42 11.72 5.87
N CYS A 159 4.47 12.30 7.08
CA CYS A 159 3.30 12.41 7.96
C CYS A 159 2.14 13.13 7.25
N ALA A 160 2.41 14.27 6.63
CA ALA A 160 1.42 15.05 5.88
C ALA A 160 0.83 14.24 4.70
N SER A 161 1.67 13.51 3.94
CA SER A 161 1.22 12.68 2.83
C SER A 161 0.25 11.59 3.29
N LYS A 162 0.55 10.93 4.42
CA LYS A 162 -0.28 9.85 4.96
C LYS A 162 -1.56 10.38 5.64
N ALA A 163 -1.52 11.55 6.26
CA ALA A 163 -2.72 12.25 6.74
C ALA A 163 -3.64 12.66 5.58
N GLY A 164 -3.07 13.19 4.49
CA GLY A 164 -3.79 13.45 3.25
C GLY A 164 -4.42 12.20 2.65
N LEU A 165 -3.71 11.06 2.68
CA LEU A 165 -4.21 9.77 2.20
C LEU A 165 -5.41 9.26 3.02
N ASN A 166 -5.42 9.49 4.34
CA ASN A 166 -6.58 9.17 5.20
C ASN A 166 -7.81 10.01 4.81
N SER A 167 -7.63 11.31 4.56
CA SER A 167 -8.69 12.20 4.07
C SER A 167 -9.18 11.76 2.69
N LEU A 168 -8.26 11.45 1.77
CA LEU A 168 -8.57 10.93 0.44
C LEU A 168 -9.39 9.64 0.50
N THR A 169 -9.03 8.69 1.38
CA THR A 169 -9.75 7.44 1.60
C THR A 169 -11.22 7.70 1.92
N ARG A 170 -11.50 8.55 2.90
CA ARG A 170 -12.88 8.87 3.32
C ARG A 170 -13.65 9.61 2.22
N THR A 171 -13.00 10.55 1.53
CA THR A 171 -13.63 11.33 0.48
C THR A 171 -13.99 10.46 -0.72
N LEU A 172 -13.08 9.58 -1.15
CA LEU A 172 -13.34 8.62 -2.23
C LEU A 172 -14.40 7.59 -1.85
N ALA A 173 -14.39 7.09 -0.60
CA ALA A 173 -15.43 6.18 -0.10
C ALA A 173 -16.83 6.81 -0.23
N LYS A 174 -16.98 8.08 0.15
CA LYS A 174 -18.23 8.83 0.01
C LYS A 174 -18.60 9.07 -1.44
N ALA A 175 -17.65 9.44 -2.29
CA ALA A 175 -17.89 9.78 -3.69
C ALA A 175 -18.26 8.55 -4.55
N LEU A 176 -17.63 7.41 -4.28
CA LEU A 176 -17.69 6.21 -5.12
C LEU A 176 -18.66 5.13 -4.57
N GLY A 177 -19.17 5.29 -3.35
CA GLY A 177 -20.04 4.31 -2.72
C GLY A 177 -21.32 4.04 -3.52
N LYS A 178 -21.89 5.03 -4.17
CA LYS A 178 -23.07 4.86 -5.06
C LYS A 178 -22.78 3.95 -6.27
N ASP A 179 -21.52 3.80 -6.64
CA ASP A 179 -21.08 2.95 -7.74
C ASP A 179 -20.64 1.55 -7.25
N GLY A 180 -20.94 1.20 -6.00
CA GLY A 180 -20.56 -0.07 -5.38
C GLY A 180 -19.06 -0.22 -5.08
N ILE A 181 -18.28 0.87 -5.14
CA ILE A 181 -16.84 0.84 -4.89
C ILE A 181 -16.56 1.19 -3.42
N ARG A 182 -15.94 0.27 -2.69
CA ARG A 182 -15.49 0.46 -1.31
C ARG A 182 -14.06 0.97 -1.30
N VAL A 183 -13.77 1.94 -0.43
CA VAL A 183 -12.41 2.48 -0.26
C VAL A 183 -12.07 2.51 1.22
N ASN A 184 -11.01 1.80 1.62
CA ASN A 184 -10.56 1.71 3.01
C ASN A 184 -9.03 1.87 3.09
N ALA A 185 -8.49 2.08 4.28
CA ALA A 185 -7.05 2.16 4.51
C ALA A 185 -6.60 1.31 5.69
N VAL A 186 -5.42 0.70 5.57
CA VAL A 186 -4.66 0.14 6.70
C VAL A 186 -3.62 1.15 7.15
N LEU A 187 -3.43 1.29 8.46
CA LEU A 187 -2.49 2.21 9.10
C LEU A 187 -1.48 1.40 9.94
N PRO A 188 -0.47 0.82 9.32
CA PRO A 188 0.54 0.06 10.06
C PRO A 188 1.38 0.94 10.97
N GLY A 189 1.83 0.34 12.09
CA GLY A 189 2.92 0.84 12.90
C GLY A 189 4.29 0.60 12.26
N LEU A 190 5.31 0.35 13.07
CA LEU A 190 6.61 -0.06 12.57
C LEU A 190 6.49 -1.45 11.93
N ILE A 191 6.80 -1.55 10.64
CA ILE A 191 6.81 -2.81 9.90
C ILE A 191 8.24 -3.33 9.85
N ASP A 192 8.47 -4.57 10.30
CA ASP A 192 9.78 -5.22 10.21
C ASP A 192 10.13 -5.49 8.74
N GLY A 193 11.32 -5.07 8.30
CA GLY A 193 11.81 -5.28 6.95
C GLY A 193 12.72 -4.16 6.42
N ASP A 194 13.13 -4.31 5.17
CA ASP A 194 14.13 -3.44 4.50
C ASP A 194 13.79 -1.96 4.53
N TRP A 195 12.50 -1.60 4.44
CA TRP A 195 12.07 -0.20 4.52
C TRP A 195 12.48 0.43 5.86
N ALA A 196 12.10 -0.21 6.97
CA ALA A 196 12.43 0.29 8.30
C ALA A 196 13.92 0.20 8.59
N PHE A 197 14.57 -0.89 8.18
CA PHE A 197 16.02 -1.07 8.29
C PHE A 197 16.80 0.08 7.63
N ASN A 198 16.42 0.44 6.40
CA ASN A 198 17.11 1.50 5.67
C ASN A 198 16.70 2.90 6.16
N THR A 199 15.42 3.14 6.47
CA THR A 199 14.90 4.45 6.81
C THR A 199 15.33 4.90 8.21
N TRP A 200 15.14 4.05 9.21
CA TRP A 200 15.44 4.40 10.61
C TRP A 200 16.70 3.73 11.14
N GLY A 201 17.01 2.53 10.69
CA GLY A 201 18.25 1.84 11.00
C GLY A 201 19.46 2.46 10.30
N GLY A 202 19.24 3.19 9.19
CA GLY A 202 20.32 3.74 8.39
C GLY A 202 21.22 2.65 7.77
N GLY A 203 20.70 1.43 7.60
CA GLY A 203 21.46 0.27 7.13
C GLY A 203 22.35 -0.39 8.21
N ASP A 204 22.25 0.05 9.47
CA ASP A 204 23.00 -0.52 10.60
C ASP A 204 22.15 -1.53 11.38
N PRO A 205 22.56 -2.82 11.46
CA PRO A 205 21.78 -3.86 12.14
C PRO A 205 21.60 -3.59 13.65
N GLY A 206 22.63 -3.09 14.34
CA GLY A 206 22.55 -2.83 15.78
C GLY A 206 21.54 -1.74 16.09
N ARG A 207 21.63 -0.63 15.37
CA ARG A 207 20.68 0.48 15.51
C ARG A 207 19.24 0.05 15.18
N TYR A 208 19.09 -0.82 14.21
CA TYR A 208 17.76 -1.32 13.83
C TYR A 208 17.14 -2.23 14.89
N GLU A 209 17.92 -3.13 15.49
CA GLU A 209 17.46 -3.99 16.59
C GLU A 209 17.13 -3.18 17.85
N ASP A 210 17.92 -2.15 18.18
CA ASP A 210 17.62 -1.23 19.27
C ASP A 210 16.30 -0.49 19.04
N LEU A 211 16.05 -0.02 17.81
CA LEU A 211 14.78 0.63 17.42
C LEU A 211 13.59 -0.32 17.61
N LYS A 212 13.71 -1.56 17.12
CA LYS A 212 12.66 -2.57 17.28
C LYS A 212 12.39 -2.87 18.75
N ALA A 213 13.43 -3.04 19.56
CA ALA A 213 13.29 -3.30 20.99
C ALA A 213 12.58 -2.15 21.71
N GLN A 214 12.90 -0.89 21.39
CA GLN A 214 12.23 0.28 21.95
C GLN A 214 10.74 0.33 21.53
N PHE A 215 10.44 0.04 20.26
CA PHE A 215 9.07 0.02 19.76
C PHE A 215 8.25 -1.08 20.45
N VAL A 216 8.80 -2.29 20.58
CA VAL A 216 8.18 -3.43 21.28
C VAL A 216 7.87 -3.09 22.74
N GLN A 217 8.77 -2.40 23.46
CA GLN A 217 8.54 -2.00 24.86
C GLN A 217 7.37 -1.04 25.03
N GLN A 218 7.08 -0.21 24.00
CA GLN A 218 5.98 0.76 24.00
C GLN A 218 4.68 0.19 23.44
N THR A 219 4.72 -1.02 22.86
CA THR A 219 3.58 -1.63 22.20
C THR A 219 2.88 -2.64 23.13
N PRO A 220 1.60 -2.47 23.46
CA PRO A 220 0.87 -3.37 24.36
C PRO A 220 0.93 -4.85 23.97
N LEU A 221 0.87 -5.18 22.66
CA LEU A 221 1.01 -6.56 22.20
C LEU A 221 2.46 -7.03 22.09
N ALA A 222 3.44 -6.20 22.48
CA ALA A 222 4.87 -6.51 22.54
C ALA A 222 5.41 -7.15 21.25
N HIS A 223 4.98 -6.64 20.09
CA HIS A 223 5.37 -7.17 18.79
C HIS A 223 5.49 -6.07 17.74
N VAL A 224 6.40 -6.24 16.79
CA VAL A 224 6.54 -5.40 15.59
C VAL A 224 5.75 -6.04 14.45
N VAL A 225 4.99 -5.25 13.72
CA VAL A 225 4.14 -5.72 12.63
C VAL A 225 4.99 -6.26 11.48
N SER A 226 4.66 -7.42 10.95
CA SER A 226 5.29 -7.98 9.75
C SER A 226 4.58 -7.52 8.47
N PRO A 227 5.23 -7.61 7.30
CA PRO A 227 4.56 -7.42 6.01
C PRO A 227 3.35 -8.34 5.80
N ASP A 228 3.40 -9.56 6.31
CA ASP A 228 2.32 -10.54 6.25
C ASP A 228 1.11 -10.14 7.09
N ASP A 229 1.30 -9.55 8.28
CA ASP A 229 0.21 -9.04 9.12
C ASP A 229 -0.54 -7.90 8.42
N VAL A 230 0.22 -7.00 7.76
CA VAL A 230 -0.39 -5.91 6.98
C VAL A 230 -1.14 -6.44 5.77
N ALA A 231 -0.58 -7.43 5.07
CA ALA A 231 -1.25 -8.09 3.95
C ALA A 231 -2.56 -8.75 4.39
N GLU A 232 -2.60 -9.40 5.55
CA GLU A 232 -3.82 -9.97 6.12
C GLU A 232 -4.88 -8.90 6.40
N ALA A 233 -4.49 -7.77 6.97
CA ALA A 233 -5.38 -6.63 7.18
C ALA A 233 -5.92 -6.06 5.84
N ILE A 234 -5.09 -5.99 4.78
CA ILE A 234 -5.53 -5.61 3.44
C ILE A 234 -6.57 -6.61 2.90
N LEU A 235 -6.31 -7.91 3.04
CA LEU A 235 -7.24 -8.94 2.62
C LEU A 235 -8.58 -8.87 3.36
N SER A 236 -8.58 -8.52 4.65
CA SER A 236 -9.81 -8.37 5.42
C SER A 236 -10.76 -7.31 4.83
N PHE A 237 -10.23 -6.26 4.19
CA PHE A 237 -11.03 -5.30 3.43
C PHE A 237 -11.46 -5.83 2.07
N ILE A 238 -10.64 -6.65 1.41
CA ILE A 238 -10.97 -7.23 0.10
C ILE A 238 -12.13 -8.22 0.23
N GLU A 239 -12.03 -9.15 1.18
CA GLU A 239 -13.00 -10.24 1.40
C GLU A 239 -14.14 -9.87 2.35
N GLY A 240 -13.96 -8.85 3.15
CA GLY A 240 -14.86 -8.47 4.23
C GLY A 240 -16.22 -7.98 3.77
N SER A 241 -17.00 -7.50 4.74
CA SER A 241 -18.37 -7.04 4.52
C SER A 241 -18.48 -5.98 3.41
N PRO A 242 -19.47 -6.11 2.49
CA PRO A 242 -19.71 -5.11 1.44
C PRO A 242 -20.17 -3.75 2.00
N TYR A 243 -20.51 -3.69 3.28
CA TYR A 243 -20.92 -2.45 3.95
C TYR A 243 -19.78 -1.72 4.66
N VAL A 244 -18.53 -2.21 4.55
CA VAL A 244 -17.37 -1.57 5.15
C VAL A 244 -16.65 -0.69 4.12
N THR A 245 -16.80 0.62 4.27
CA THR A 245 -16.12 1.64 3.44
C THR A 245 -15.76 2.88 4.26
N GLY A 246 -14.72 3.63 3.87
CA GLY A 246 -14.23 4.83 4.56
C GLY A 246 -13.50 4.54 5.87
N GLN A 247 -13.18 3.28 6.16
CA GLN A 247 -12.53 2.89 7.41
C GLN A 247 -11.02 3.04 7.35
N LEU A 248 -10.45 3.40 8.49
CA LEU A 248 -9.01 3.51 8.74
C LEU A 248 -8.67 2.48 9.83
N LEU A 249 -8.10 1.35 9.44
CA LEU A 249 -7.74 0.28 10.35
C LEU A 249 -6.31 0.45 10.82
N THR A 250 -6.13 0.82 12.08
CA THR A 250 -4.81 0.88 12.71
C THR A 250 -4.33 -0.54 13.04
N LEU A 251 -3.10 -0.84 12.66
CA LEU A 251 -2.43 -2.12 12.87
C LEU A 251 -1.04 -1.85 13.46
N ASP A 252 -0.98 -1.63 14.76
CA ASP A 252 0.23 -1.18 15.46
C ASP A 252 0.46 -1.87 16.82
N GLY A 253 -0.31 -2.92 17.10
CA GLY A 253 -0.24 -3.64 18.38
C GLY A 253 -0.67 -2.80 19.59
N GLY A 254 -1.35 -1.67 19.38
CA GLY A 254 -1.80 -0.77 20.43
C GLY A 254 -0.81 0.36 20.76
N PHE A 255 0.22 0.55 19.94
CA PHE A 255 1.23 1.60 20.14
C PHE A 255 0.64 3.02 20.23
N THR A 256 -0.47 3.29 19.56
CA THR A 256 -1.12 4.61 19.53
C THR A 256 -2.26 4.80 20.54
N LEU A 257 -2.45 3.85 21.46
CA LEU A 257 -3.48 3.93 22.51
C LEU A 257 -3.10 4.87 23.65
#